data_3e5b5f5d39af4c0daad19cfefae731e3
#
_entry.id   3e5b5f5d39af4c0daad19cfefae731e3
#
_cell.length_a   1.000
_cell.length_b   1.000
_cell.length_c   1.000
_cell.angle_alpha   90.00
_cell.angle_beta   90.00
_cell.angle_gamma   90.00
#
_symmetry.space_group_name_H-M   'P 1'
#
loop_
_entity.id
_entity.type
_entity.pdbx_description
1 polymer ?
#
loop_
_entity_poly.entity_id
_entity_poly.type
_entity_poly.pdbx_seq_one_letter_code
_entity_poly.pdbx_strand_id
1 'polypeptide(L)' 'MTNSEFQVVVRGSAAGFTQEVRAGRHVFHGDEPVTAGGADTGPGPYELLLAALGT' A
#
# COMPACT_ATOMS: atom_id res chain seq x y z
N MET A 1 -18.67 -14.36 -10.64
CA MET A 1 -17.65 -13.51 -11.19
C MET A 1 -17.22 -12.42 -10.21
N THR A 2 -15.95 -12.23 -10.09
CA THR A 2 -15.42 -11.24 -9.15
C THR A 2 -15.51 -9.84 -9.75
N ASN A 3 -16.01 -8.89 -8.96
CA ASN A 3 -16.00 -7.49 -9.34
C ASN A 3 -14.71 -6.84 -8.83
N SER A 4 -13.82 -6.50 -9.75
CA SER A 4 -12.51 -5.96 -9.41
C SER A 4 -12.56 -4.59 -8.74
N GLU A 5 -13.69 -3.87 -8.80
CA GLU A 5 -13.84 -2.59 -8.12
C GLU A 5 -13.65 -2.71 -6.60
N PHE A 6 -14.01 -3.87 -6.05
CA PHE A 6 -13.97 -4.07 -4.59
C PHE A 6 -12.79 -4.94 -4.16
N GLN A 7 -11.96 -5.32 -5.11
CA GLN A 7 -10.84 -6.19 -4.79
C GLN A 7 -9.60 -5.36 -4.45
N VAL A 8 -8.95 -5.73 -3.35
CA VAL A 8 -7.69 -5.13 -2.95
C VAL A 8 -6.64 -6.22 -2.88
N VAL A 9 -5.53 -6.00 -3.56
CA VAL A 9 -4.41 -6.93 -3.60
C VAL A 9 -3.14 -6.20 -3.17
N VAL A 10 -2.42 -6.78 -2.26
CA VAL A 10 -1.13 -6.25 -1.79
C VAL A 10 -0.05 -7.23 -2.19
N ARG A 11 0.98 -6.75 -2.86
CA ARG A 11 2.13 -7.55 -3.26
C ARG A 11 3.40 -6.92 -2.73
N GLY A 12 4.19 -7.73 -2.05
CA GLY A 12 5.48 -7.31 -1.55
C GLY A 12 6.60 -8.15 -2.13
N SER A 13 7.82 -7.70 -1.88
CA SER A 13 8.99 -8.50 -2.19
C SER A 13 9.70 -8.87 -0.89
N ALA A 14 10.51 -9.93 -0.94
CA ALA A 14 11.31 -10.34 0.21
C ALA A 14 12.47 -9.36 0.49
N ALA A 15 12.71 -8.40 -0.39
CA ALA A 15 13.88 -7.55 -0.31
C ALA A 15 13.68 -6.27 0.50
N GLY A 16 12.46 -5.96 0.94
CA GLY A 16 12.22 -4.72 1.67
C GLY A 16 10.78 -4.54 2.08
N PHE A 17 10.45 -3.31 2.49
CA PHE A 17 9.12 -2.95 2.97
C PHE A 17 8.18 -2.44 1.88
N THR A 18 8.69 -2.17 0.69
CA THR A 18 7.88 -1.64 -0.40
C THR A 18 6.84 -2.66 -0.83
N GLN A 19 5.59 -2.25 -0.84
CA GLN A 19 4.46 -3.07 -1.23
C GLN A 19 3.72 -2.38 -2.38
N GLU A 20 3.31 -3.14 -3.37
CA GLU A 20 2.38 -2.65 -4.38
C GLU A 20 0.97 -2.91 -3.90
N VAL A 21 0.15 -1.88 -3.88
CA VAL A 21 -1.26 -1.99 -3.50
C VAL A 21 -2.13 -1.72 -4.73
N ARG A 22 -2.99 -2.67 -5.03
CA ARG A 22 -3.98 -2.52 -6.09
C ARG A 22 -5.37 -2.51 -5.48
N ALA A 23 -6.08 -1.43 -5.68
CA ALA A 23 -7.45 -1.27 -5.19
C ALA A 23 -8.32 -0.95 -6.39
N GLY A 24 -9.03 -1.96 -6.91
CA GLY A 24 -9.73 -1.85 -8.17
C GLY A 24 -8.74 -1.57 -9.30
N ARG A 25 -8.87 -0.42 -9.95
CA ARG A 25 -7.96 0.01 -11.01
C ARG A 25 -6.83 0.92 -10.51
N HIS A 26 -6.85 1.26 -9.23
CA HIS A 26 -5.84 2.15 -8.65
C HIS A 26 -4.63 1.36 -8.18
N VAL A 27 -3.46 1.88 -8.45
CA VAL A 27 -2.20 1.26 -8.02
C VAL A 27 -1.35 2.32 -7.33
N PHE A 28 -0.86 1.99 -6.14
CA PHE A 28 0.06 2.84 -5.42
C PHE A 28 0.99 1.97 -4.55
N HIS A 29 1.98 2.58 -3.93
CA HIS A 29 2.89 1.87 -3.04
C HIS A 29 2.58 2.19 -1.59
N GLY A 30 2.61 1.14 -0.75
CA GLY A 30 2.76 1.29 0.69
C GLY A 30 4.20 1.02 1.04
N ASP A 31 4.78 1.79 1.94
CA ASP A 31 6.19 1.65 2.27
C ASP A 31 6.45 2.21 3.66
N GLU A 32 7.70 2.18 4.07
CA GLU A 32 8.18 2.85 5.28
C GLU A 32 9.19 3.92 4.89
N PRO A 33 9.40 4.92 5.75
CA PRO A 33 10.45 5.89 5.49
C PRO A 33 11.84 5.25 5.56
N VAL A 34 12.81 5.89 4.95
CA VAL A 34 14.18 5.39 4.93
C VAL A 34 14.71 5.15 6.34
N THR A 35 14.35 6.01 7.30
CA THR A 35 14.76 5.88 8.71
C THR A 35 14.21 4.62 9.38
N ALA A 36 13.15 4.04 8.84
CA ALA A 36 12.56 2.79 9.32
C ALA A 36 12.94 1.58 8.45
N GLY A 37 13.84 1.77 7.49
CA GLY A 37 14.32 0.71 6.63
C GLY A 37 13.60 0.57 5.30
N GLY A 38 12.66 1.46 5.01
CA GLY A 38 11.95 1.47 3.73
C GLY A 38 12.64 2.31 2.66
N ALA A 39 11.98 2.46 1.53
CA ALA A 39 12.45 3.26 0.40
C ALA A 39 11.69 4.58 0.26
N ASP A 40 10.71 4.84 1.11
CA ASP A 40 9.89 6.05 1.10
C ASP A 40 9.17 6.28 -0.23
N THR A 41 8.68 5.22 -0.82
CA THR A 41 7.97 5.29 -2.11
C THR A 41 6.46 5.47 -1.96
N GLY A 42 5.96 5.50 -0.74
CA GLY A 42 4.55 5.68 -0.44
C GLY A 42 4.31 5.76 1.06
N PRO A 43 3.05 5.97 1.46
CA PRO A 43 2.69 6.06 2.87
C PRO A 43 2.82 4.71 3.58
N GLY A 44 3.07 4.76 4.87
CA GLY A 44 3.11 3.57 5.70
C GLY A 44 1.71 3.08 6.08
N PRO A 45 1.62 1.90 6.70
CA PRO A 45 0.32 1.30 7.01
C PRO A 45 -0.53 2.13 7.98
N TYR A 46 0.07 2.78 8.96
CA TYR A 46 -0.70 3.62 9.88
C TYR A 46 -1.23 4.88 9.20
N GLU A 47 -0.46 5.45 8.28
CA GLU A 47 -0.92 6.58 7.49
C GLU A 47 -2.08 6.20 6.59
N LEU A 48 -2.02 5.01 6.00
CA LEU A 48 -3.12 4.48 5.17
C LEU A 48 -4.37 4.25 6.01
N LEU A 49 -4.21 3.75 7.23
CA LEU A 49 -5.33 3.56 8.14
C LEU A 49 -5.97 4.90 8.51
N LEU A 50 -5.18 5.90 8.84
CA LEU A 50 -5.67 7.23 9.16
C LEU A 50 -6.38 7.87 7.96
N ALA A 51 -5.84 7.70 6.76
CA ALA A 51 -6.46 8.19 5.55
C ALA A 51 -7.83 7.54 5.33
N ALA A 52 -7.94 6.24 5.54
CA ALA A 52 -9.19 5.52 5.42
C ALA A 52 -10.24 6.04 6.41
N LEU A 53 -9.84 6.32 7.65
CA LEU A 53 -10.73 6.85 8.67
C LEU A 53 -11.17 8.29 8.36
N GLY A 54 -10.33 9.05 7.67
CA GLY A 54 -10.63 10.44 7.31
C GLY A 54 -11.51 10.58 6.08
N THR A 55 -11.64 9.53 5.31
CA THR A 55 -12.53 9.53 4.16
C THR A 55 -13.88 8.93 4.51
#